data_8d4b0c96b36ba19b90fd1c88b30f959f
#
_entry.id   8d4b0c96b36ba19b90fd1c88b30f959f
#
_cell.length_a   1.000
_cell.length_b   1.000
_cell.length_c   1.000
_cell.angle_alpha   90.00
_cell.angle_beta   90.00
_cell.angle_gamma   90.00
#
_symmetry.space_group_name_H-M   'P 1'
#
loop_
_entity.id
_entity.type
_entity.pdbx_description
1 polymer ?
#
loop_
_entity_poly.entity_id
_entity_poly.type
_entity_poly.pdbx_seq_one_letter_code
_entity_poly.pdbx_strand_id
1 'polypeptide(L)'
;MRKGSRFEQLFLPHLDAAYSLARWIVGRDQDAQDIVQEAYARALKGFSGFRGDNPRAWLLTIVRNTAYSWIKKTPKRRKAADSF
;
A
#
# COMPACT_ATOMS: atom_id res chain seq x y z
N MET A 1 -1.93 -25.33 -2.29
CA MET A 1 -1.33 -25.22 -3.07
C MET A 1 -0.44 -24.07 -3.23
N ARG A 2 -0.79 -22.96 -3.47
CA ARG A 2 0.13 -21.95 -3.62
C ARG A 2 0.09 -21.03 -2.49
N LYS A 3 1.23 -20.53 -2.07
CA LYS A 3 1.31 -19.52 -1.06
C LYS A 3 0.56 -18.29 -1.44
N GLY A 4 0.57 -17.96 -2.73
CA GLY A 4 -0.12 -16.82 -3.22
C GLY A 4 -1.61 -16.89 -2.97
N SER A 5 -2.16 -18.07 -3.05
CA SER A 5 -3.58 -18.25 -2.87
C SER A 5 -4.04 -17.84 -1.47
N ARG A 6 -3.31 -18.25 -0.45
CA ARG A 6 -3.67 -17.89 0.91
C ARG A 6 -3.47 -16.41 1.14
N PHE A 7 -2.36 -15.87 0.65
CA PHE A 7 -2.07 -14.46 0.78
C PHE A 7 -3.18 -13.65 0.14
N GLU A 8 -3.58 -14.03 -1.07
CA GLU A 8 -4.62 -13.32 -1.79
C GLU A 8 -5.95 -13.36 -1.05
N GLN A 9 -6.30 -14.50 -0.50
CA GLN A 9 -7.55 -14.62 0.23
C GLN A 9 -7.60 -13.67 1.42
N LEU A 10 -6.46 -13.47 2.06
CA LEU A 10 -6.41 -12.59 3.22
C LEU A 10 -6.40 -11.12 2.85
N PHE A 11 -5.74 -10.76 1.75
CA PHE A 11 -5.49 -9.35 1.48
C PHE A 11 -6.25 -8.73 0.33
N LEU A 12 -6.69 -9.52 -0.66
CA LEU A 12 -7.47 -8.94 -1.75
C LEU A 12 -8.71 -8.20 -1.27
N PRO A 13 -9.43 -8.69 -0.26
CA PRO A 13 -10.61 -7.96 0.20
C PRO A 13 -10.31 -6.58 0.75
N HIS A 14 -9.06 -6.31 1.07
CA HIS A 14 -8.68 -5.04 1.66
C HIS A 14 -8.00 -4.09 0.69
N LEU A 15 -7.95 -4.46 -0.60
CA LEU A 15 -7.29 -3.58 -1.57
C LEU A 15 -8.01 -2.27 -1.78
N ASP A 16 -9.32 -2.26 -1.67
CA ASP A 16 -10.07 -1.01 -1.79
C ASP A 16 -9.67 -0.04 -0.68
N ALA A 17 -9.58 -0.55 0.53
CA ALA A 17 -9.17 0.28 1.66
C ALA A 17 -7.73 0.75 1.48
N ALA A 18 -6.87 -0.13 0.96
CA ALA A 18 -5.48 0.22 0.70
C ALA A 18 -5.40 1.35 -0.32
N TYR A 19 -6.15 1.23 -1.40
CA TYR A 19 -6.16 2.26 -2.42
C TYR A 19 -6.69 3.58 -1.85
N SER A 20 -7.77 3.53 -1.09
CA SER A 20 -8.36 4.74 -0.51
C SER A 20 -7.35 5.45 0.39
N LEU A 21 -6.62 4.69 1.19
CA LEU A 21 -5.62 5.28 2.06
C LEU A 21 -4.50 5.92 1.26
N ALA A 22 -3.99 5.21 0.26
CA ALA A 22 -2.92 5.74 -0.56
C ALA A 22 -3.37 7.01 -1.27
N ARG A 23 -4.59 6.98 -1.81
CA ARG A 23 -5.14 8.12 -2.52
C ARG A 23 -5.28 9.34 -1.60
N TRP A 24 -5.68 9.08 -0.38
CA TRP A 24 -5.81 10.12 0.63
C TRP A 24 -4.45 10.77 0.91
N ILE A 25 -3.40 9.95 1.00
CA ILE A 25 -2.09 10.46 1.35
C ILE A 25 -1.43 11.20 0.20
N VAL A 26 -1.49 10.66 -1.02
CA VAL A 26 -0.76 11.26 -2.14
C VAL A 26 -1.61 12.13 -3.05
N GLY A 27 -2.91 11.99 -3.02
CA GLY A 27 -3.80 12.87 -3.76
C GLY A 27 -3.91 12.63 -5.25
N ARG A 28 -3.18 11.65 -5.80
CA ARG A 28 -3.21 11.37 -7.23
C ARG A 28 -3.52 9.91 -7.46
N ASP A 29 -4.39 9.68 -8.43
CA ASP A 29 -4.84 8.33 -8.77
C ASP A 29 -3.69 7.43 -9.18
N GLN A 30 -2.89 7.90 -10.12
CA GLN A 30 -1.81 7.09 -10.64
C GLN A 30 -0.79 6.75 -9.56
N ASP A 31 -0.46 7.73 -8.73
CA ASP A 31 0.50 7.51 -7.65
C ASP A 31 -0.06 6.54 -6.63
N ALA A 32 -1.36 6.65 -6.33
CA ALA A 32 -2.00 5.74 -5.39
C ALA A 32 -1.95 4.31 -5.91
N GLN A 33 -2.18 4.12 -7.20
CA GLN A 33 -2.11 2.78 -7.78
C GLN A 33 -0.70 2.20 -7.67
N ASP A 34 0.30 3.01 -7.95
CA ASP A 34 1.69 2.58 -7.85
C ASP A 34 2.04 2.19 -6.42
N ILE A 35 1.56 2.98 -5.47
CA ILE A 35 1.82 2.70 -4.07
C ILE A 35 1.16 1.41 -3.62
N VAL A 36 -0.07 1.19 -4.05
CA VAL A 36 -0.76 -0.05 -3.69
C VAL A 36 -0.04 -1.26 -4.26
N GLN A 37 0.43 -1.17 -5.50
CA GLN A 37 1.18 -2.26 -6.09
C GLN A 37 2.46 -2.55 -5.31
N GLU A 38 3.19 -1.51 -4.97
CA GLU A 38 4.43 -1.70 -4.22
C GLU A 38 4.14 -2.23 -2.82
N ALA A 39 3.11 -1.70 -2.16
CA ALA A 39 2.75 -2.15 -0.83
C ALA A 39 2.33 -3.61 -0.84
N TYR A 40 1.60 -4.01 -1.87
CA TYR A 40 1.17 -5.39 -1.99
C TYR A 40 2.37 -6.32 -2.16
N ALA A 41 3.34 -5.90 -2.96
CA ALA A 41 4.56 -6.67 -3.13
C ALA A 41 5.36 -6.77 -1.83
N ARG A 42 5.40 -5.69 -1.07
CA ARG A 42 6.07 -5.71 0.24
C ARG A 42 5.35 -6.62 1.21
N ALA A 43 4.02 -6.60 1.17
CA ALA A 43 3.23 -7.47 2.03
C ALA A 43 3.50 -8.93 1.69
N LEU A 44 3.58 -9.25 0.42
CA LEU A 44 3.86 -10.62 0.00
C LEU A 44 5.23 -11.06 0.50
N LYS A 45 6.23 -10.21 0.39
CA LYS A 45 7.56 -10.54 0.86
C LYS A 45 7.60 -10.74 2.37
N GLY A 46 6.83 -9.94 3.09
CA GLY A 46 6.82 -10.01 4.53
C GLY A 46 5.78 -10.93 5.12
N PHE A 47 5.09 -11.67 4.26
CA PHE A 47 3.96 -12.48 4.72
C PHE A 47 4.35 -13.55 5.72
N SER A 48 5.55 -14.06 5.62
CA SER A 48 6.01 -15.08 6.58
C SER A 48 6.06 -14.52 8.01
N GLY A 49 6.16 -13.21 8.15
CA GLY A 49 6.16 -12.58 9.46
C GLY A 49 4.79 -12.18 9.95
N PHE A 50 3.76 -12.37 9.12
CA PHE A 50 2.41 -12.03 9.51
C PHE A 50 1.88 -13.07 10.48
N ARG A 51 1.31 -12.61 11.57
CA ARG A 51 0.87 -13.51 12.62
C ARG A 51 -0.60 -13.89 12.54
N GLY A 52 -1.29 -13.45 11.54
CA GLY A 52 -2.69 -13.83 11.38
C GLY A 52 -3.68 -12.93 12.11
N ASP A 53 -3.19 -11.91 12.79
CA ASP A 53 -4.05 -10.95 13.45
C ASP A 53 -4.36 -9.80 12.53
N ASN A 54 -5.58 -9.47 12.35
CA ASN A 54 -6.00 -8.27 11.65
C ASN A 54 -5.23 -7.98 10.35
N PRO A 55 -5.51 -8.75 9.30
CA PRO A 55 -4.82 -8.53 8.01
C PRO A 55 -5.04 -7.14 7.45
N ARG A 56 -6.21 -6.54 7.69
CA ARG A 56 -6.48 -5.21 7.17
C ARG A 56 -5.52 -4.19 7.76
N ALA A 57 -5.36 -4.19 9.07
CA ALA A 57 -4.47 -3.23 9.73
C ALA A 57 -3.03 -3.45 9.30
N TRP A 58 -2.63 -4.71 9.17
CA TRP A 58 -1.27 -5.04 8.77
C TRP A 58 -0.98 -4.50 7.37
N LEU A 59 -1.90 -4.74 6.43
CA LEU A 59 -1.72 -4.23 5.08
C LEU A 59 -1.74 -2.71 5.03
N LEU A 60 -2.67 -2.08 5.74
CA LEU A 60 -2.77 -0.64 5.71
C LEU A 60 -1.54 0.04 6.30
N THR A 61 -0.91 -0.59 7.29
CA THR A 61 0.34 -0.06 7.82
C THR A 61 1.43 -0.07 6.75
N ILE A 62 1.50 -1.14 5.97
CA ILE A 62 2.47 -1.23 4.88
C ILE A 62 2.19 -0.17 3.82
N VAL A 63 0.90 0.01 3.48
CA VAL A 63 0.50 1.02 2.50
C VAL A 63 0.91 2.41 2.96
N ARG A 64 0.64 2.71 4.21
CA ARG A 64 0.97 4.01 4.78
C ARG A 64 2.48 4.26 4.71
N ASN A 65 3.26 3.27 5.15
CA ASN A 65 4.71 3.42 5.13
C ASN A 65 5.24 3.55 3.72
N THR A 66 4.66 2.80 2.78
CA THR A 66 5.05 2.87 1.39
C THR A 66 4.74 4.26 0.82
N ALA A 67 3.57 4.79 1.16
CA ALA A 67 3.18 6.12 0.67
C ALA A 67 4.11 7.20 1.18
N TYR A 68 4.49 7.14 2.44
CA TYR A 68 5.40 8.13 2.98
C TYR A 68 6.79 8.01 2.37
N SER A 69 7.25 6.79 2.13
CA SER A 69 8.52 6.61 1.43
C SER A 69 8.45 7.19 0.03
N TRP A 70 7.32 6.97 -0.63
CA TRP A 70 7.10 7.49 -1.97
C TRP A 70 7.20 9.02 -1.98
N ILE A 71 6.56 9.67 -1.03
CA ILE A 71 6.58 11.12 -0.94
C ILE A 71 8.00 11.62 -0.74
N LYS A 72 8.77 10.95 0.08
CA LYS A 72 10.15 11.36 0.30
C LYS A 72 11.00 11.21 -0.93
N LYS A 73 10.74 10.18 -1.72
CA LYS A 73 11.52 9.94 -2.94
C LYS A 73 11.13 10.85 -4.08
N THR A 74 9.95 11.45 -4.02
CA THR A 74 9.48 12.30 -5.10
C THR A 74 9.04 13.66 -4.59
N PRO A 75 9.92 14.38 -3.92
CA PRO A 75 9.55 15.67 -3.33
C PRO A 75 9.14 16.70 -4.37
N LYS A 76 9.71 16.62 -5.55
CA LYS A 76 9.39 17.53 -6.62
C LYS A 76 7.93 17.40 -7.04
N ARG A 77 7.49 16.17 -7.20
CA ARG A 77 6.12 15.91 -7.60
C ARG A 77 5.14 16.36 -6.54
N ARG A 78 5.47 16.10 -5.29
CA ARG A 78 4.65 16.51 -4.18
C ARG A 78 4.55 18.02 -4.10
N LYS A 79 5.69 18.69 -4.31
CA LYS A 79 5.72 20.11 -4.28
C LYS A 79 4.87 20.74 -5.37
N ALA A 80 4.91 20.14 -6.55
CA ALA A 80 4.10 20.63 -7.64
C ALA A 80 2.62 20.51 -7.31
N ALA A 81 2.24 19.42 -6.69
CA ALA A 81 0.86 19.23 -6.28
C ALA A 81 0.45 20.27 -5.23
N ASP A 82 1.35 20.59 -4.34
CA ASP A 82 1.08 21.57 -3.30
C ASP A 82 0.97 22.99 -3.83
N SER A 83 1.51 23.21 -5.01
CA SER A 83 1.49 24.54 -5.60
C SER A 83 0.12 24.99 -6.05
N PHE A 84 -0.79 24.08 -6.12
CA PHE A 84 -2.14 24.43 -6.48
C PHE A 84 -2.94 24.82 -5.25
#